data_cbb699233141aee8506836cc6433e407
#
_entry.id   cbb699233141aee8506836cc6433e407
#
_cell.length_a   1.000
_cell.length_b   1.000
_cell.length_c   1.000
_cell.angle_alpha   90.00
_cell.angle_beta   90.00
_cell.angle_gamma   90.00
#
_symmetry.space_group_name_H-M   'P 1'
#
loop_
_entity.id
_entity.type
_entity.pdbx_description
1 polymer ?
#
loop_
_entity_poly.entity_id
_entity_poly.type
_entity_poly.pdbx_seq_one_letter_code
_entity_poly.pdbx_strand_id
1 'polypeptide(L)'
;MLPSQILHNHRAEVLEVMRRYPMFANLRIIGSVARGEDTEDSDIDFLVDALPDATLCDLGGLIEDFEAILGISVDVITSGVHINGYMKTTIERDAIAYA
;
A
#
# COMPACT_ATOMS: atom_id res chain seq x y z
N MET A 1 -3.91 -10.82 15.33
CA MET A 1 -3.51 -11.27 13.97
C MET A 1 -2.51 -10.29 13.39
N LEU A 2 -1.44 -10.78 12.77
CA LEU A 2 -0.43 -9.91 12.18
C LEU A 2 -0.97 -9.22 10.92
N PRO A 3 -0.50 -7.99 10.60
CA PRO A 3 -0.88 -7.33 9.36
C PRO A 3 -0.66 -8.18 8.11
N SER A 4 0.44 -8.93 8.05
CA SER A 4 0.72 -9.83 6.93
C SER A 4 -0.37 -10.91 6.77
N GLN A 5 -0.90 -11.42 7.87
CA GLN A 5 -1.97 -12.40 7.85
C GLN A 5 -3.30 -11.77 7.40
N ILE A 6 -3.56 -10.55 7.85
CA ILE A 6 -4.75 -9.79 7.43
C ILE A 6 -4.72 -9.56 5.92
N LEU A 7 -3.58 -9.16 5.38
CA LEU A 7 -3.40 -8.97 3.95
C LEU A 7 -3.64 -10.25 3.17
N HIS A 8 -3.11 -11.36 3.64
CA HIS A 8 -3.29 -12.65 3.00
C HIS A 8 -4.77 -13.06 2.98
N ASN A 9 -5.45 -12.88 4.10
CA ASN A 9 -6.85 -13.29 4.24
C ASN A 9 -7.82 -12.41 3.43
N HIS A 10 -7.44 -11.16 3.13
CA HIS A 10 -8.30 -10.20 2.43
C HIS A 10 -7.80 -9.86 1.03
N ARG A 11 -7.00 -10.75 0.45
CA ARG A 11 -6.37 -10.52 -0.85
C ARG A 11 -7.37 -10.14 -1.95
N ALA A 12 -8.46 -10.89 -2.06
CA ALA A 12 -9.47 -10.63 -3.09
C ALA A 12 -10.10 -9.25 -2.92
N GLU A 13 -10.34 -8.86 -1.68
CA GLU A 13 -10.95 -7.56 -1.35
C GLU A 13 -9.99 -6.41 -1.64
N VAL A 14 -8.69 -6.58 -1.35
CA VAL A 14 -7.67 -5.59 -1.67
C VAL A 14 -7.58 -5.37 -3.17
N LEU A 15 -7.57 -6.45 -3.95
CA LEU A 15 -7.53 -6.37 -5.41
C LEU A 15 -8.79 -5.72 -5.97
N GLU A 16 -9.95 -5.97 -5.37
CA GLU A 16 -11.20 -5.34 -5.76
C GLU A 16 -11.17 -3.83 -5.50
N VAL A 17 -10.62 -3.40 -4.38
CA VAL A 17 -10.43 -1.97 -4.10
C VAL A 17 -9.56 -1.33 -5.19
N MET A 18 -8.47 -1.98 -5.56
CA MET A 18 -7.59 -1.45 -6.62
C MET A 18 -8.32 -1.27 -7.95
N ARG A 19 -9.27 -2.15 -8.28
CA ARG A 19 -10.05 -2.00 -9.51
C ARG A 19 -10.91 -0.75 -9.53
N ARG A 20 -11.30 -0.26 -8.36
CA ARG A 20 -12.10 0.98 -8.24
C ARG A 20 -11.26 2.24 -8.36
N TYR A 21 -9.93 2.11 -8.35
CA TYR A 21 -9.00 3.23 -8.43
C TYR A 21 -8.02 3.02 -9.60
N PRO A 22 -8.51 3.08 -10.85
CA PRO A 22 -7.65 2.81 -12.01
C PRO A 22 -6.54 3.84 -12.21
N MET A 23 -6.61 4.99 -11.52
CA MET A 23 -5.54 5.99 -11.53
C MET A 23 -4.32 5.58 -10.70
N PHE A 24 -4.42 4.50 -9.93
CA PHE A 24 -3.30 3.92 -9.19
C PHE A 24 -3.01 2.51 -9.73
N ALA A 25 -1.75 2.20 -9.90
CA ALA A 25 -1.33 0.93 -10.49
C ALA A 25 -0.15 0.34 -9.73
N ASN A 26 0.13 -0.92 -10.02
CA ASN A 26 1.34 -1.60 -9.52
C ASN A 26 1.43 -1.57 -7.99
N LEU A 27 0.44 -2.17 -7.33
CA LEU A 27 0.39 -2.24 -5.86
C LEU A 27 1.53 -3.09 -5.33
N ARG A 28 2.29 -2.51 -4.40
CA ARG A 28 3.41 -3.19 -3.73
C ARG A 28 3.28 -2.99 -2.23
N ILE A 29 3.78 -3.94 -1.47
CA ILE A 29 3.88 -3.83 -0.02
C ILE A 29 5.28 -3.34 0.30
N ILE A 30 5.39 -2.38 1.23
CA ILE A 30 6.65 -1.88 1.75
C ILE A 30 6.65 -1.94 3.27
N GLY A 31 7.72 -1.51 3.89
CA GLY A 31 7.83 -1.41 5.35
C GLY A 31 7.97 -2.76 6.05
N SER A 32 7.51 -2.80 7.31
CA SER A 32 7.72 -3.98 8.17
C SER A 32 7.08 -5.25 7.63
N VAL A 33 5.90 -5.14 7.00
CA VAL A 33 5.22 -6.30 6.42
C VAL A 33 6.06 -6.89 5.29
N ALA A 34 6.61 -6.03 4.42
CA ALA A 34 7.45 -6.49 3.31
C ALA A 34 8.73 -7.18 3.80
N ARG A 35 9.29 -6.71 4.90
CA ARG A 35 10.52 -7.29 5.47
C ARG A 35 10.28 -8.51 6.34
N GLY A 36 9.01 -8.89 6.59
CA GLY A 36 8.68 -9.99 7.47
C GLY A 36 8.92 -9.66 8.95
N GLU A 37 8.89 -8.39 9.30
CA GLU A 37 9.18 -7.89 10.65
C GLU A 37 7.94 -7.30 11.33
N ASP A 38 6.76 -7.49 10.76
CA ASP A 38 5.53 -6.92 11.28
C ASP A 38 5.14 -7.54 12.63
N THR A 39 4.53 -6.71 13.47
CA THR A 39 3.96 -7.10 14.75
C THR A 39 2.48 -6.74 14.76
N GLU A 40 1.76 -7.14 15.81
CA GLU A 40 0.34 -6.80 15.92
C GLU A 40 0.07 -5.29 15.97
N ASP A 41 1.07 -4.50 16.32
CA ASP A 41 0.97 -3.04 16.37
C ASP A 41 1.45 -2.36 15.07
N SER A 42 1.92 -3.13 14.09
CA SER A 42 2.40 -2.56 12.84
C SER A 42 1.26 -2.11 11.94
N ASP A 43 1.50 -1.03 11.20
CA ASP A 43 0.60 -0.60 10.13
C ASP A 43 0.95 -1.32 8.83
N ILE A 44 0.04 -1.27 7.87
CA ILE A 44 0.33 -1.75 6.52
C ILE A 44 0.75 -0.56 5.67
N ASP A 45 1.88 -0.69 5.00
CA ASP A 45 2.41 0.33 4.09
C ASP A 45 2.38 -0.19 2.67
N PHE A 46 1.70 0.54 1.79
CA PHE A 46 1.65 0.24 0.36
C PHE A 46 2.41 1.27 -0.44
N LEU A 47 2.91 0.85 -1.59
CA LEU A 47 3.48 1.73 -2.61
C LEU A 47 2.71 1.50 -3.90
N VAL A 48 2.25 2.57 -4.52
CA VAL A 48 1.53 2.51 -5.81
C VAL A 48 2.15 3.51 -6.78
N ASP A 49 1.96 3.26 -8.07
CA ASP A 49 2.29 4.23 -9.11
C ASP A 49 1.03 5.06 -9.38
N ALA A 50 1.15 6.38 -9.26
CA ALA A 50 0.04 7.29 -9.54
C ALA A 50 0.11 7.75 -10.98
N LEU A 51 -1.00 7.61 -11.70
CA LEU A 51 -1.12 8.15 -13.06
C LEU A 51 -1.33 9.67 -12.99
N PRO A 52 -1.08 10.40 -14.10
CA PRO A 52 -1.10 11.88 -14.06
C PRO A 52 -2.42 12.50 -13.61
N ASP A 53 -3.54 11.80 -13.77
CA ASP A 53 -4.86 12.31 -13.37
C ASP A 53 -5.24 11.98 -11.93
N ALA A 54 -4.39 11.28 -11.18
CA ALA A 54 -4.65 10.96 -9.78
C ALA A 54 -4.58 12.23 -8.91
N THR A 55 -5.51 12.32 -7.95
CA THR A 55 -5.58 13.45 -7.04
C THR A 55 -5.36 13.02 -5.59
N LEU A 56 -5.17 14.00 -4.69
CA LEU A 56 -5.09 13.71 -3.26
C LEU A 56 -6.40 13.16 -2.71
N CYS A 57 -7.53 13.57 -3.27
CA CYS A 57 -8.84 13.03 -2.90
C CYS A 57 -8.92 11.54 -3.27
N ASP A 58 -8.41 11.18 -4.43
CA ASP A 58 -8.36 9.78 -4.86
C ASP A 58 -7.50 8.96 -3.90
N LEU A 59 -6.35 9.48 -3.51
CA LEU A 59 -5.45 8.79 -2.59
C LEU A 59 -6.10 8.60 -1.21
N GLY A 60 -6.76 9.65 -0.70
CA GLY A 60 -7.50 9.56 0.57
C GLY A 60 -8.60 8.51 0.53
N GLY A 61 -9.34 8.45 -0.57
CA GLY A 61 -10.38 7.44 -0.77
C GLY A 61 -9.81 6.03 -0.80
N LEU A 62 -8.68 5.85 -1.48
CA LEU A 62 -8.01 4.55 -1.53
C LEU A 62 -7.59 4.07 -0.14
N ILE A 63 -6.99 4.96 0.66
CA ILE A 63 -6.57 4.65 2.03
C ILE A 63 -7.78 4.27 2.88
N GLU A 64 -8.86 5.06 2.82
CA GLU A 64 -10.08 4.78 3.57
C GLU A 64 -10.68 3.43 3.21
N ASP A 65 -10.72 3.10 1.93
CA ASP A 65 -11.27 1.83 1.49
C ASP A 65 -10.43 0.65 1.96
N PHE A 66 -9.11 0.78 1.91
CA PHE A 66 -8.24 -0.26 2.45
C PHE A 66 -8.42 -0.42 3.97
N GLU A 67 -8.49 0.68 4.70
CA GLU A 67 -8.68 0.61 6.15
C GLU A 67 -10.02 -0.01 6.52
N ALA A 68 -11.05 0.27 5.73
CA ALA A 68 -12.38 -0.29 5.97
C ALA A 68 -12.39 -1.82 5.82
N ILE A 69 -11.72 -2.36 4.81
CA ILE A 69 -11.70 -3.81 4.59
C ILE A 69 -10.69 -4.54 5.46
N LEU A 70 -9.57 -3.90 5.80
CA LEU A 70 -8.50 -4.54 6.55
C LEU A 70 -8.63 -4.35 8.05
N GLY A 71 -9.32 -3.30 8.49
CA GLY A 71 -9.58 -3.05 9.91
C GLY A 71 -8.37 -2.56 10.70
N ILE A 72 -7.29 -2.12 10.02
CA ILE A 72 -6.09 -1.57 10.64
C ILE A 72 -5.64 -0.34 9.86
N SER A 73 -4.72 0.42 10.45
CA SER A 73 -4.16 1.61 9.80
C SER A 73 -3.36 1.25 8.55
N VAL A 74 -3.56 2.02 7.49
CA VAL A 74 -2.90 1.81 6.20
C VAL A 74 -2.29 3.13 5.75
N ASP A 75 -1.04 3.09 5.31
CA ASP A 75 -0.40 4.21 4.62
C ASP A 75 -0.18 3.82 3.17
N VAL A 76 -0.38 4.77 2.26
CA VAL A 76 -0.12 4.57 0.85
C VAL A 76 0.83 5.66 0.36
N ILE A 77 1.97 5.26 -0.17
CA ILE A 77 2.96 6.16 -0.75
C ILE A 77 2.87 6.01 -2.27
N THR A 78 2.90 7.13 -2.97
CA THR A 78 2.92 7.13 -4.43
C THR A 78 4.34 7.29 -4.94
N SER A 79 4.73 6.46 -5.90
CA SER A 79 6.04 6.57 -6.52
C SER A 79 6.12 7.83 -7.37
N GLY A 80 7.31 8.41 -7.47
CA GLY A 80 7.55 9.60 -8.28
C GLY A 80 7.24 10.92 -7.59
N VAL A 81 6.72 10.92 -6.36
CA VAL A 81 6.40 12.14 -5.63
C VAL A 81 7.39 12.34 -4.48
N HIS A 82 8.34 13.24 -4.67
CA HIS A 82 9.21 13.83 -3.63
C HIS A 82 9.84 12.89 -2.60
N ILE A 83 10.16 11.67 -3.00
CA ILE A 83 10.97 10.78 -2.18
C ILE A 83 12.42 11.09 -2.54
N ASN A 84 13.26 11.47 -1.54
CA ASN A 84 14.67 11.71 -1.83
C ASN A 84 15.37 10.40 -2.24
N GLY A 85 16.51 10.51 -2.91
CA GLY A 85 17.16 9.35 -3.53
C GLY A 85 17.44 8.19 -2.58
N TYR A 86 17.80 8.49 -1.34
CA TYR A 86 18.07 7.47 -0.33
C TYR A 86 16.79 6.71 0.06
N MET A 87 15.73 7.44 0.39
CA MET A 87 14.45 6.83 0.77
C MET A 87 13.86 6.05 -0.38
N LYS A 88 13.94 6.58 -1.60
CA LYS A 88 13.43 5.91 -2.79
C LYS A 88 14.11 4.55 -2.98
N THR A 89 15.44 4.50 -2.87
CA THR A 89 16.20 3.27 -3.03
C THR A 89 15.82 2.24 -1.97
N THR A 90 15.70 2.67 -0.71
CA THR A 90 15.34 1.78 0.40
C THR A 90 13.93 1.22 0.22
N ILE A 91 12.97 2.07 -0.12
CA ILE A 91 11.57 1.67 -0.33
C ILE A 91 11.47 0.70 -1.50
N GLU A 92 12.10 1.02 -2.63
CA GLU A 92 12.03 0.17 -3.82
C GLU A 92 12.72 -1.18 -3.62
N ARG A 93 13.84 -1.19 -2.86
CA ARG A 93 14.56 -2.43 -2.58
C ARG A 93 13.72 -3.42 -1.77
N ASP A 94 12.95 -2.91 -0.80
CA ASP A 94 12.15 -3.74 0.09
C ASP A 94 10.75 -4.03 -0.45
N ALA A 95 10.33 -3.35 -1.51
CA ALA A 95 8.98 -3.47 -2.05
C ALA A 95 8.72 -4.86 -2.65
N ILE A 96 7.56 -5.42 -2.31
CA ILE A 96 7.11 -6.72 -2.79
C ILE A 96 5.81 -6.53 -3.55
N ALA A 97 5.75 -7.02 -4.78
CA ALA A 97 4.53 -6.94 -5.58
C ALA A 97 3.39 -7.69 -4.88
N TYR A 98 2.23 -7.06 -4.85
CA TYR A 98 1.02 -7.65 -4.29
C TYR A 98 0.11 -8.08 -5.44
N ALA A 99 0.09 -9.35 -5.70
CA ALA A 99 -0.69 -9.86 -6.82
C ALA A 99 -1.49 -11.10 -6.45
#